data_bdb61a22898b1d89e1273482f716c786
#
_entry.id   bdb61a22898b1d89e1273482f716c786
#
_cell.length_a   1.000
_cell.length_b   1.000
_cell.length_c   1.000
_cell.angle_alpha   90.00
_cell.angle_beta   90.00
_cell.angle_gamma   90.00
#
_symmetry.space_group_name_H-M   'P 1'
#
loop_
_entity.id
_entity.type
_entity.pdbx_description
1 polymer ?
#
loop_
_entity_poly.entity_id
_entity_poly.type
_entity_poly.pdbx_seq_one_letter_code
_entity_poly.pdbx_strand_id
1 'polypeptide(L)'
;MSGAVRVLHAEVLKALSLKPVWLGSALTLVLPLLVTWVASSGLVADLRAGDPYALEQLTDMPFMELSMAGVPGLVITATAVFASEFQRGSQETGGTRQLATTLLVDPGRRSTLVAKILVVLLAGILLLAGALALELSLLHHLLGEWASTRSDLTPGRLAALAAWWGINALLAAALATLSRGATVPLVTLVTASSLVSPSVLLSKVTDLAVYLPDAAAYSLFIRQTRFGITPTPPRRWSPAACGRWRRW
;
A
#
# COMPACT_ATOMS: atom_id res chain seq x y z
N MET A 1 7.79 -4.52 33.62
CA MET A 1 7.60 -4.52 32.19
C MET A 1 8.62 -5.49 31.58
N SER A 2 8.19 -6.43 30.75
CA SER A 2 9.09 -7.38 30.07
C SER A 2 10.08 -6.64 29.17
N GLY A 3 11.28 -7.20 28.95
CA GLY A 3 12.30 -6.58 28.11
C GLY A 3 11.77 -6.22 26.71
N ALA A 4 10.91 -7.08 26.12
CA ALA A 4 10.28 -6.85 24.81
C ALA A 4 9.41 -5.58 24.76
N VAL A 5 8.64 -5.29 25.80
CA VAL A 5 7.79 -4.07 25.86
C VAL A 5 8.67 -2.81 25.91
N ARG A 6 9.79 -2.84 26.61
CA ARG A 6 10.74 -1.72 26.65
C ARG A 6 11.37 -1.45 25.29
N VAL A 7 11.77 -2.51 24.58
CA VAL A 7 12.34 -2.39 23.23
C VAL A 7 11.30 -1.83 22.27
N LEU A 8 10.07 -2.34 22.28
CA LEU A 8 8.99 -1.84 21.42
C LEU A 8 8.70 -0.35 21.70
N HIS A 9 8.58 0.04 22.96
CA HIS A 9 8.35 1.43 23.34
C HIS A 9 9.49 2.37 22.87
N ALA A 10 10.74 1.94 23.00
CA ALA A 10 11.89 2.68 22.51
C ALA A 10 11.85 2.87 20.98
N GLU A 11 11.48 1.82 20.21
CA GLU A 11 11.36 1.91 18.75
C GLU A 11 10.20 2.80 18.31
N VAL A 12 9.06 2.81 19.03
CA VAL A 12 7.95 3.75 18.78
C VAL A 12 8.41 5.20 19.00
N LEU A 13 9.04 5.50 20.12
CA LEU A 13 9.53 6.86 20.40
C LEU A 13 10.55 7.32 19.35
N LYS A 14 11.44 6.40 18.96
CA LYS A 14 12.42 6.66 17.90
C LYS A 14 11.73 6.97 16.56
N ALA A 15 10.74 6.16 16.16
CA ALA A 15 9.99 6.39 14.91
C ALA A 15 9.30 7.76 14.94
N LEU A 16 8.66 8.13 16.06
CA LEU A 16 7.97 9.40 16.21
C LEU A 16 8.93 10.61 16.22
N SER A 17 10.21 10.43 16.56
CA SER A 17 11.22 11.49 16.50
C SER A 17 11.73 11.79 15.08
N LEU A 18 11.48 10.89 14.10
CA LEU A 18 11.96 11.03 12.74
C LEU A 18 11.05 11.95 11.90
N LYS A 19 11.56 13.09 11.43
CA LYS A 19 10.82 14.00 10.55
C LYS A 19 10.27 13.32 9.27
N PRO A 20 11.02 12.43 8.57
CA PRO A 20 10.50 11.75 7.40
C PRO A 20 9.30 10.83 7.68
N VAL A 21 9.15 10.32 8.91
CA VAL A 21 7.97 9.53 9.32
C VAL A 21 6.72 10.40 9.30
N TRP A 22 6.78 11.61 9.83
CA TRP A 22 5.66 12.55 9.80
C TRP A 22 5.30 12.99 8.37
N LEU A 23 6.33 13.25 7.54
CA LEU A 23 6.11 13.58 6.13
C LEU A 23 5.45 12.42 5.39
N GLY A 24 5.96 11.20 5.54
CA GLY A 24 5.37 10.01 4.93
C GLY A 24 3.94 9.76 5.40
N SER A 25 3.69 9.88 6.71
CA SER A 25 2.35 9.74 7.28
C SER A 25 1.38 10.79 6.74
N ALA A 26 1.81 12.05 6.66
CA ALA A 26 0.99 13.13 6.09
C ALA A 26 0.67 12.87 4.61
N LEU A 27 1.66 12.44 3.81
CA LEU A 27 1.44 12.08 2.40
C LEU A 27 0.48 10.89 2.26
N THR A 28 0.59 9.88 3.12
CA THR A 28 -0.33 8.73 3.15
C THR A 28 -1.78 9.15 3.34
N LEU A 29 -2.03 10.18 4.17
CA LEU A 29 -3.38 10.67 4.45
C LEU A 29 -3.87 11.67 3.39
N VAL A 30 -3.00 12.56 2.92
CA VAL A 30 -3.39 13.69 2.08
C VAL A 30 -3.48 13.33 0.60
N LEU A 31 -2.54 12.52 0.06
CA LEU A 31 -2.52 12.22 -1.37
C LEU A 31 -3.79 11.51 -1.86
N PRO A 32 -4.30 10.44 -1.21
CA PRO A 32 -5.56 9.83 -1.62
C PRO A 32 -6.70 10.84 -1.66
N LEU A 33 -6.84 11.68 -0.61
CA LEU A 33 -7.90 12.67 -0.52
C LEU A 33 -7.85 13.69 -1.67
N LEU A 34 -6.65 14.13 -2.07
CA LEU A 34 -6.48 15.04 -3.20
C LEU A 34 -6.89 14.39 -4.51
N VAL A 35 -6.50 13.13 -4.72
CA VAL A 35 -6.86 12.39 -5.93
C VAL A 35 -8.37 12.17 -5.99
N THR A 36 -8.99 11.74 -4.91
CA THR A 36 -10.45 11.58 -4.79
C THR A 36 -11.17 12.89 -5.04
N TRP A 37 -10.71 13.99 -4.44
CA TRP A 37 -11.34 15.29 -4.64
C TRP A 37 -11.34 15.72 -6.12
N VAL A 38 -10.23 15.51 -6.83
CA VAL A 38 -10.13 15.81 -8.27
C VAL A 38 -11.00 14.84 -9.09
N ALA A 39 -10.94 13.55 -8.81
CA ALA A 39 -11.66 12.52 -9.55
C ALA A 39 -13.20 12.60 -9.34
N SER A 40 -13.64 13.04 -8.17
CA SER A 40 -15.07 13.13 -7.83
C SER A 40 -15.84 14.13 -8.71
N SER A 41 -15.19 15.17 -9.22
CA SER A 41 -15.85 16.17 -10.06
C SER A 41 -16.37 15.59 -11.38
N GLY A 42 -15.60 14.72 -12.03
CA GLY A 42 -16.03 13.99 -13.22
C GLY A 42 -17.08 12.93 -12.89
N LEU A 43 -16.86 12.19 -11.81
CA LEU A 43 -17.77 11.13 -11.37
C LEU A 43 -19.19 11.63 -11.06
N VAL A 44 -19.32 12.81 -10.46
CA VAL A 44 -20.65 13.44 -10.20
C VAL A 44 -21.41 13.71 -11.51
N ALA A 45 -20.74 14.14 -12.56
CA ALA A 45 -21.35 14.36 -13.86
C ALA A 45 -21.88 13.05 -14.47
N ASP A 46 -21.09 11.99 -14.41
CA ASP A 46 -21.43 10.67 -14.93
C ASP A 46 -22.58 10.03 -14.13
N LEU A 47 -22.57 10.18 -12.80
CA LEU A 47 -23.66 9.72 -11.92
C LEU A 47 -24.99 10.43 -12.23
N ARG A 48 -24.96 11.74 -12.49
CA ARG A 48 -26.15 12.50 -12.89
C ARG A 48 -26.66 12.13 -14.27
N ALA A 49 -25.76 11.71 -15.17
CA ALA A 49 -26.12 11.19 -16.48
C ALA A 49 -26.71 9.77 -16.43
N GLY A 50 -26.68 9.12 -15.26
CA GLY A 50 -27.21 7.75 -15.07
C GLY A 50 -26.31 6.66 -15.62
N ASP A 51 -25.00 6.93 -15.77
CA ASP A 51 -24.04 5.93 -16.24
C ASP A 51 -23.89 4.80 -15.21
N PRO A 52 -24.24 3.55 -15.56
CA PRO A 52 -24.10 2.40 -14.66
C PRO A 52 -22.64 2.14 -14.24
N TYR A 53 -21.67 2.47 -15.08
CA TYR A 53 -20.25 2.33 -14.77
C TYR A 53 -19.78 3.29 -13.68
N ALA A 54 -20.40 4.48 -13.57
CA ALA A 54 -20.08 5.46 -12.55
C ALA A 54 -20.37 4.93 -11.13
N LEU A 55 -21.42 4.14 -10.97
CA LEU A 55 -21.78 3.51 -9.68
C LEU A 55 -20.77 2.44 -9.26
N GLU A 56 -20.28 1.64 -10.21
CA GLU A 56 -19.25 0.64 -9.93
C GLU A 56 -17.92 1.32 -9.59
N GLN A 57 -17.58 2.38 -10.32
CA GLN A 57 -16.39 3.19 -10.05
C GLN A 57 -16.42 3.79 -8.65
N LEU A 58 -17.55 4.31 -8.20
CA LEU A 58 -17.73 4.84 -6.86
C LEU A 58 -17.44 3.78 -5.79
N THR A 59 -17.88 2.54 -6.01
CA THR A 59 -17.67 1.43 -5.08
C THR A 59 -16.20 1.06 -4.93
N ASP A 60 -15.41 1.16 -5.99
CA ASP A 60 -14.00 0.77 -6.01
C ASP A 60 -13.04 1.93 -5.70
N MET A 61 -13.53 3.18 -5.78
CA MET A 61 -12.72 4.39 -5.65
C MET A 61 -11.88 4.45 -4.36
N PRO A 62 -12.42 4.19 -3.14
CA PRO A 62 -11.61 4.25 -1.93
C PRO A 62 -10.46 3.23 -1.93
N PHE A 63 -10.71 2.04 -2.47
CA PHE A 63 -9.69 0.99 -2.55
C PHE A 63 -8.62 1.32 -3.57
N MET A 64 -9.02 1.88 -4.70
CA MET A 64 -8.11 2.28 -5.77
C MET A 64 -7.20 3.41 -5.30
N GLU A 65 -7.76 4.47 -4.74
CA GLU A 65 -7.00 5.64 -4.31
C GLU A 65 -6.05 5.30 -3.15
N LEU A 66 -6.51 4.54 -2.16
CA LEU A 66 -5.66 4.08 -1.05
C LEU A 66 -4.54 3.14 -1.52
N SER A 67 -4.80 2.29 -2.51
CA SER A 67 -3.78 1.37 -3.02
C SER A 67 -2.72 2.05 -3.88
N MET A 68 -3.05 3.13 -4.59
CA MET A 68 -2.15 3.84 -5.50
C MET A 68 -1.53 5.07 -4.85
N ALA A 69 -2.34 5.94 -4.27
CA ALA A 69 -1.88 7.22 -3.73
C ALA A 69 -1.47 7.13 -2.24
N GLY A 70 -2.03 6.18 -1.47
CA GLY A 70 -1.68 5.99 -0.06
C GLY A 70 -0.35 5.27 0.17
N VAL A 71 -0.01 4.30 -0.68
CA VAL A 71 1.19 3.46 -0.54
C VAL A 71 2.50 4.24 -0.59
N PRO A 72 2.71 5.25 -1.45
CA PRO A 72 3.96 6.02 -1.48
C PRO A 72 4.35 6.63 -0.13
N GLY A 73 3.40 7.21 0.57
CA GLY A 73 3.66 7.79 1.90
C GLY A 73 4.01 6.73 2.94
N LEU A 74 3.33 5.57 2.90
CA LEU A 74 3.67 4.41 3.74
C LEU A 74 5.09 3.90 3.47
N VAL A 75 5.49 3.82 2.19
CA VAL A 75 6.84 3.42 1.78
C VAL A 75 7.88 4.38 2.36
N ILE A 76 7.62 5.71 2.31
CA ILE A 76 8.49 6.71 2.93
C ILE A 76 8.60 6.47 4.43
N THR A 77 7.49 6.25 5.12
CA THR A 77 7.45 5.99 6.56
C THR A 77 8.24 4.74 6.94
N ALA A 78 7.98 3.61 6.28
CA ALA A 78 8.67 2.35 6.52
C ALA A 78 10.18 2.45 6.23
N THR A 79 10.52 3.08 5.11
CA THR A 79 11.91 3.33 4.72
C THR A 79 12.64 4.19 5.76
N ALA A 80 12.01 5.26 6.26
CA ALA A 80 12.62 6.16 7.23
C ALA A 80 12.96 5.43 8.54
N VAL A 81 12.07 4.58 9.03
CA VAL A 81 12.30 3.79 10.26
C VAL A 81 13.50 2.87 10.12
N PHE A 82 13.63 2.16 8.98
CA PHE A 82 14.72 1.22 8.77
C PHE A 82 16.02 1.89 8.32
N ALA A 83 15.96 2.87 7.41
CA ALA A 83 17.14 3.57 6.91
C ALA A 83 17.81 4.43 7.98
N SER A 84 17.09 4.87 9.01
CA SER A 84 17.67 5.64 10.12
C SER A 84 18.84 4.94 10.81
N GLU A 85 18.86 3.60 10.82
CA GLU A 85 19.95 2.81 11.39
C GLU A 85 21.28 2.96 10.64
N PHE A 86 21.20 3.26 9.35
CA PHE A 86 22.37 3.34 8.48
C PHE A 86 22.90 4.77 8.30
N GLN A 87 22.14 5.76 8.79
CA GLN A 87 22.57 7.16 8.76
C GLN A 87 23.72 7.36 9.76
N ARG A 88 24.75 8.07 9.32
CA ARG A 88 25.83 8.52 10.22
C ARG A 88 25.28 9.65 11.07
N GLY A 89 25.47 9.58 12.39
CA GLY A 89 25.25 10.73 13.26
C GLY A 89 26.11 11.91 12.78
N SER A 90 25.64 13.14 13.03
CA SER A 90 26.44 14.34 12.76
C SER A 90 27.79 14.24 13.50
N GLN A 91 28.84 14.84 12.96
CA GLN A 91 30.16 14.87 13.63
C GLN A 91 30.07 15.48 15.04
N GLU A 92 29.12 16.40 15.26
CA GLU A 92 28.83 17.03 16.56
C GLU A 92 28.33 16.02 17.62
N THR A 93 27.73 14.92 17.22
CA THR A 93 27.22 13.87 18.14
C THR A 93 28.14 12.64 18.20
N GLY A 94 29.42 12.79 17.83
CA GLY A 94 30.44 11.72 17.95
C GLY A 94 30.49 10.74 16.77
N GLY A 95 29.80 11.02 15.65
CA GLY A 95 29.95 10.28 14.39
C GLY A 95 29.61 8.79 14.41
N THR A 96 29.03 8.30 15.51
CA THR A 96 28.69 6.88 15.69
C THR A 96 27.45 6.53 14.87
N ARG A 97 27.48 5.38 14.20
CA ARG A 97 26.28 4.84 13.55
C ARG A 97 25.29 4.43 14.62
N GLN A 98 24.02 4.83 14.51
CA GLN A 98 22.96 4.44 15.46
C GLN A 98 22.90 2.91 15.67
N LEU A 99 23.21 2.13 14.64
CA LEU A 99 23.30 0.69 14.73
C LEU A 99 24.31 0.22 15.80
N ALA A 100 25.46 0.88 15.92
CA ALA A 100 26.47 0.50 16.91
C ALA A 100 25.98 0.76 18.34
N THR A 101 25.33 1.90 18.61
CA THR A 101 24.77 2.19 19.93
C THR A 101 23.60 1.28 20.28
N THR A 102 22.74 0.95 19.34
CA THR A 102 21.65 0.00 19.56
C THR A 102 22.16 -1.39 19.94
N LEU A 103 23.23 -1.86 19.26
CA LEU A 103 23.82 -3.17 19.55
C LEU A 103 24.58 -3.23 20.88
N LEU A 104 25.05 -2.11 21.38
CA LEU A 104 25.67 -2.04 22.71
C LEU A 104 24.63 -2.13 23.84
N VAL A 105 23.42 -1.59 23.63
CA VAL A 105 22.34 -1.59 24.63
C VAL A 105 21.53 -2.88 24.58
N ASP A 106 21.26 -3.41 23.39
CA ASP A 106 20.55 -4.68 23.19
C ASP A 106 21.31 -5.55 22.16
N PRO A 107 22.12 -6.52 22.62
CA PRO A 107 22.82 -7.46 21.74
C PRO A 107 21.87 -8.41 20.99
N GLY A 108 20.60 -8.44 21.38
CA GLY A 108 19.54 -9.25 20.77
C GLY A 108 19.03 -8.70 19.44
N ARG A 109 19.81 -8.77 18.36
CA ARG A 109 19.46 -8.29 17.01
C ARG A 109 18.04 -8.69 16.55
N ARG A 110 17.54 -9.85 17.01
CA ARG A 110 16.21 -10.36 16.64
C ARG A 110 15.10 -9.58 17.31
N SER A 111 15.24 -9.23 18.60
CA SER A 111 14.22 -8.47 19.35
C SER A 111 14.02 -7.09 18.76
N THR A 112 15.09 -6.38 18.45
CA THR A 112 15.05 -5.05 17.82
C THR A 112 14.43 -5.10 16.43
N LEU A 113 14.80 -6.10 15.59
CA LEU A 113 14.24 -6.26 14.24
C LEU A 113 12.74 -6.54 14.30
N VAL A 114 12.30 -7.46 15.16
CA VAL A 114 10.88 -7.78 15.33
C VAL A 114 10.11 -6.56 15.84
N ALA A 115 10.65 -5.82 16.80
CA ALA A 115 10.03 -4.60 17.31
C ALA A 115 9.85 -3.56 16.18
N LYS A 116 10.86 -3.35 15.32
CA LYS A 116 10.75 -2.42 14.17
C LYS A 116 9.68 -2.86 13.17
N ILE A 117 9.66 -4.14 12.82
CA ILE A 117 8.63 -4.68 11.93
C ILE A 117 7.24 -4.44 12.52
N LEU A 118 7.06 -4.73 13.82
CA LEU A 118 5.79 -4.51 14.50
C LEU A 118 5.40 -3.02 14.52
N VAL A 119 6.33 -2.10 14.78
CA VAL A 119 6.08 -0.65 14.75
C VAL A 119 5.61 -0.21 13.36
N VAL A 120 6.28 -0.65 12.31
CA VAL A 120 5.92 -0.28 10.93
C VAL A 120 4.58 -0.86 10.52
N LEU A 121 4.29 -2.12 10.86
CA LEU A 121 2.99 -2.75 10.55
C LEU A 121 1.85 -2.10 11.34
N LEU A 122 2.04 -1.80 12.63
CA LEU A 122 1.04 -1.10 13.44
C LEU A 122 0.80 0.31 12.92
N ALA A 123 1.86 1.06 12.60
CA ALA A 123 1.74 2.37 11.97
C ALA A 123 0.99 2.28 10.63
N GLY A 124 1.30 1.28 9.80
CA GLY A 124 0.59 1.02 8.54
C GLY A 124 -0.90 0.76 8.73
N ILE A 125 -1.28 -0.06 9.71
CA ILE A 125 -2.70 -0.34 10.03
C ILE A 125 -3.41 0.93 10.52
N LEU A 126 -2.78 1.71 11.40
CA LEU A 126 -3.35 2.96 11.91
C LEU A 126 -3.51 4.01 10.80
N LEU A 127 -2.51 4.15 9.94
CA LEU A 127 -2.56 5.04 8.78
C LEU A 127 -3.62 4.60 7.78
N LEU A 128 -3.74 3.30 7.49
CA LEU A 128 -4.78 2.76 6.62
C LEU A 128 -6.18 3.03 7.17
N ALA A 129 -6.40 2.77 8.46
CA ALA A 129 -7.68 3.03 9.11
C ALA A 129 -8.04 4.53 9.08
N GLY A 130 -7.07 5.39 9.38
CA GLY A 130 -7.24 6.85 9.32
C GLY A 130 -7.50 7.34 7.89
N ALA A 131 -6.72 6.86 6.92
CA ALA A 131 -6.89 7.24 5.51
C ALA A 131 -8.24 6.77 4.96
N LEU A 132 -8.66 5.55 5.27
CA LEU A 132 -9.97 5.02 4.87
C LEU A 132 -11.12 5.83 5.50
N ALA A 133 -11.03 6.16 6.79
CA ALA A 133 -12.04 6.96 7.47
C ALA A 133 -12.17 8.37 6.84
N LEU A 134 -11.05 9.01 6.55
CA LEU A 134 -11.01 10.33 5.90
C LEU A 134 -11.56 10.24 4.47
N GLU A 135 -11.19 9.21 3.71
CA GLU A 135 -11.65 8.95 2.35
C GLU A 135 -13.16 8.78 2.27
N LEU A 136 -13.73 7.94 3.15
CA LEU A 136 -15.16 7.73 3.23
C LEU A 136 -15.89 9.00 3.66
N SER A 137 -15.34 9.76 4.58
CA SER A 137 -15.90 11.05 5.02
C SER A 137 -15.92 12.07 3.89
N LEU A 138 -14.83 12.14 3.11
CA LEU A 138 -14.74 13.03 1.95
C LEU A 138 -15.74 12.62 0.86
N LEU A 139 -15.83 11.34 0.52
CA LEU A 139 -16.81 10.83 -0.44
C LEU A 139 -18.24 11.11 0.00
N HIS A 140 -18.56 10.90 1.27
CA HIS A 140 -19.87 11.23 1.80
C HIS A 140 -20.18 12.73 1.69
N HIS A 141 -19.21 13.58 1.95
CA HIS A 141 -19.36 15.04 1.83
C HIS A 141 -19.54 15.50 0.38
N LEU A 142 -18.80 14.92 -0.57
CA LEU A 142 -18.83 15.33 -1.97
C LEU A 142 -20.02 14.75 -2.75
N LEU A 143 -20.41 13.51 -2.45
CA LEU A 143 -21.38 12.72 -3.21
C LEU A 143 -22.71 12.53 -2.48
N GLY A 144 -22.81 12.93 -1.20
CA GLY A 144 -24.06 12.88 -0.42
C GLY A 144 -24.68 11.47 -0.40
N GLU A 145 -25.94 11.38 -0.81
CA GLU A 145 -26.70 10.12 -0.79
C GLU A 145 -26.10 9.02 -1.69
N TRP A 146 -25.39 9.38 -2.76
CA TRP A 146 -24.73 8.42 -3.65
C TRP A 146 -23.65 7.62 -2.93
N ALA A 147 -22.93 8.23 -2.00
CA ALA A 147 -21.87 7.56 -1.23
C ALA A 147 -22.41 6.58 -0.19
N SER A 148 -23.57 6.88 0.43
CA SER A 148 -24.14 6.05 1.50
C SER A 148 -24.68 4.71 1.00
N THR A 149 -25.08 4.65 -0.27
CA THR A 149 -25.80 3.49 -0.81
C THR A 149 -24.87 2.34 -1.20
N ARG A 150 -23.54 2.52 -1.33
CA ARG A 150 -22.67 1.52 -1.97
C ARG A 150 -21.25 1.38 -1.46
N SER A 151 -20.95 1.73 -0.22
CA SER A 151 -19.65 1.37 0.37
C SER A 151 -19.59 -0.14 0.64
N ASP A 152 -19.12 -0.90 -0.35
CA ASP A 152 -18.96 -2.36 -0.21
C ASP A 152 -17.66 -2.68 0.56
N LEU A 153 -17.68 -2.35 1.84
CA LEU A 153 -16.58 -2.57 2.78
C LEU A 153 -16.60 -4.02 3.31
N THR A 154 -16.54 -4.98 2.41
CA THR A 154 -16.47 -6.39 2.85
C THR A 154 -15.15 -6.66 3.60
N PRO A 155 -15.20 -7.45 4.68
CA PRO A 155 -13.99 -7.80 5.45
C PRO A 155 -12.87 -8.38 4.58
N GLY A 156 -13.22 -9.14 3.53
CA GLY A 156 -12.26 -9.70 2.60
C GLY A 156 -11.50 -8.63 1.80
N ARG A 157 -12.18 -7.60 1.31
CA ARG A 157 -11.55 -6.48 0.58
C ARG A 157 -10.65 -5.65 1.51
N LEU A 158 -11.12 -5.39 2.72
CA LEU A 158 -10.31 -4.67 3.73
C LEU A 158 -9.06 -5.46 4.11
N ALA A 159 -9.18 -6.76 4.31
CA ALA A 159 -8.04 -7.62 4.60
C ALA A 159 -7.04 -7.67 3.43
N ALA A 160 -7.54 -7.72 2.18
CA ALA A 160 -6.70 -7.70 1.00
C ALA A 160 -5.93 -6.35 0.86
N LEU A 161 -6.61 -5.22 1.09
CA LEU A 161 -5.98 -3.90 1.09
C LEU A 161 -4.94 -3.77 2.21
N ALA A 162 -5.26 -4.24 3.42
CA ALA A 162 -4.31 -4.25 4.55
C ALA A 162 -3.10 -5.14 4.26
N ALA A 163 -3.31 -6.30 3.65
CA ALA A 163 -2.21 -7.18 3.22
C ALA A 163 -1.33 -6.50 2.16
N TRP A 164 -1.93 -5.83 1.19
CA TRP A 164 -1.20 -5.05 0.17
C TRP A 164 -0.32 -3.96 0.81
N TRP A 165 -0.86 -3.21 1.76
CA TRP A 165 -0.11 -2.20 2.50
C TRP A 165 1.02 -2.84 3.31
N GLY A 166 0.75 -3.95 4.01
CA GLY A 166 1.74 -4.70 4.77
C GLY A 166 2.90 -5.21 3.91
N ILE A 167 2.59 -5.77 2.73
CA ILE A 167 3.60 -6.23 1.77
C ILE A 167 4.50 -5.07 1.31
N ASN A 168 3.92 -3.93 0.94
CA ASN A 168 4.70 -2.76 0.50
C ASN A 168 5.58 -2.20 1.63
N ALA A 169 5.06 -2.14 2.86
CA ALA A 169 5.83 -1.72 4.03
C ALA A 169 7.01 -2.67 4.33
N LEU A 170 6.79 -3.98 4.25
CA LEU A 170 7.84 -4.98 4.45
C LEU A 170 8.87 -4.98 3.32
N LEU A 171 8.46 -4.80 2.07
CA LEU A 171 9.36 -4.62 0.94
C LEU A 171 10.23 -3.38 1.09
N ALA A 172 9.64 -2.26 1.53
CA ALA A 172 10.38 -1.03 1.82
C ALA A 172 11.43 -1.26 2.92
N ALA A 173 11.05 -1.93 4.00
CA ALA A 173 11.96 -2.30 5.09
C ALA A 173 13.09 -3.22 4.61
N ALA A 174 12.78 -4.25 3.82
CA ALA A 174 13.75 -5.19 3.27
C ALA A 174 14.74 -4.48 2.33
N LEU A 175 14.24 -3.67 1.39
CA LEU A 175 15.09 -2.92 0.46
C LEU A 175 15.95 -1.89 1.18
N ALA A 176 15.43 -1.21 2.22
CA ALA A 176 16.19 -0.26 3.02
C ALA A 176 17.34 -0.94 3.78
N THR A 177 17.10 -2.14 4.30
CA THR A 177 18.14 -2.93 5.00
C THR A 177 19.19 -3.48 4.04
N LEU A 178 18.78 -4.00 2.89
CA LEU A 178 19.68 -4.56 1.87
C LEU A 178 20.56 -3.48 1.23
N SER A 179 19.98 -2.36 0.86
CA SER A 179 20.70 -1.23 0.24
C SER A 179 21.44 -0.36 1.27
N ARG A 180 21.19 -0.58 2.57
CA ARG A 180 21.71 0.25 3.68
C ARG A 180 21.43 1.74 3.49
N GLY A 181 20.28 2.08 2.94
CA GLY A 181 19.90 3.45 2.62
C GLY A 181 18.44 3.60 2.24
N ALA A 182 18.02 4.85 2.06
CA ALA A 182 16.64 5.18 1.73
C ALA A 182 16.39 5.27 0.21
N THR A 183 17.40 5.52 -0.60
CA THR A 183 17.24 5.85 -2.03
C THR A 183 16.62 4.71 -2.83
N VAL A 184 17.12 3.48 -2.66
CA VAL A 184 16.64 2.32 -3.44
C VAL A 184 15.15 2.02 -3.18
N PRO A 185 14.70 1.85 -1.92
CA PRO A 185 13.27 1.59 -1.67
C PRO A 185 12.38 2.74 -2.14
N LEU A 186 12.78 3.99 -1.94
CA LEU A 186 11.99 5.13 -2.37
C LEU A 186 11.83 5.18 -3.89
N VAL A 187 12.92 5.09 -4.64
CA VAL A 187 12.85 5.12 -6.11
C VAL A 187 12.06 3.94 -6.64
N THR A 188 12.35 2.72 -6.20
CA THR A 188 11.72 1.53 -6.78
C THR A 188 10.24 1.42 -6.41
N LEU A 189 9.90 1.54 -5.13
CA LEU A 189 8.53 1.27 -4.67
C LEU A 189 7.59 2.45 -4.89
N VAL A 190 8.06 3.69 -4.74
CA VAL A 190 7.23 4.87 -5.04
C VAL A 190 6.91 4.93 -6.53
N THR A 191 7.89 4.68 -7.41
CA THR A 191 7.64 4.63 -8.84
C THR A 191 6.68 3.50 -9.21
N ALA A 192 6.88 2.30 -8.65
CA ALA A 192 6.04 1.14 -8.93
C ALA A 192 4.58 1.31 -8.43
N SER A 193 4.37 2.01 -7.31
CA SER A 193 3.03 2.19 -6.73
C SER A 193 2.26 3.37 -7.31
N SER A 194 2.94 4.45 -7.76
CA SER A 194 2.28 5.72 -8.09
C SER A 194 2.16 6.00 -9.57
N LEU A 195 3.20 5.70 -10.36
CA LEU A 195 3.27 6.19 -11.73
C LEU A 195 2.99 5.12 -12.76
N VAL A 196 3.56 3.94 -12.56
CA VAL A 196 3.45 2.87 -13.55
C VAL A 196 3.45 1.54 -12.83
N SER A 197 2.29 0.92 -12.73
CA SER A 197 2.20 -0.46 -12.28
C SER A 197 3.00 -1.35 -13.26
N PRO A 198 3.96 -2.14 -12.79
CA PRO A 198 4.74 -3.06 -13.63
C PRO A 198 3.84 -3.99 -14.45
N SER A 199 2.71 -4.42 -13.88
CA SER A 199 1.74 -5.27 -14.58
C SER A 199 1.07 -4.56 -15.75
N VAL A 200 0.74 -3.27 -15.63
CA VAL A 200 0.13 -2.49 -16.71
C VAL A 200 1.10 -2.31 -17.89
N LEU A 201 2.38 -2.06 -17.61
CA LEU A 201 3.37 -1.99 -18.70
C LEU A 201 3.55 -3.35 -19.37
N LEU A 202 3.70 -4.40 -18.58
CA LEU A 202 3.98 -5.73 -19.10
C LEU A 202 2.76 -6.33 -19.81
N SER A 203 1.53 -5.95 -19.45
CA SER A 203 0.30 -6.42 -20.12
C SER A 203 0.21 -5.98 -21.58
N LYS A 204 0.94 -4.93 -21.96
CA LYS A 204 1.03 -4.51 -23.38
C LYS A 204 1.99 -5.38 -24.21
N VAL A 205 2.79 -6.20 -23.54
CA VAL A 205 3.83 -7.03 -24.18
C VAL A 205 3.53 -8.52 -24.01
N THR A 206 2.92 -8.93 -22.90
CA THR A 206 2.65 -10.34 -22.60
C THR A 206 1.46 -10.52 -21.67
N ASP A 207 0.69 -11.58 -21.89
CA ASP A 207 -0.44 -11.99 -21.03
C ASP A 207 0.02 -12.50 -19.67
N LEU A 208 1.30 -12.79 -19.49
CA LEU A 208 1.88 -13.20 -18.21
C LEU A 208 1.83 -12.11 -17.14
N ALA A 209 1.57 -10.86 -17.52
CA ALA A 209 1.39 -9.74 -16.59
C ALA A 209 0.29 -9.98 -15.54
N VAL A 210 -0.70 -10.81 -15.85
CA VAL A 210 -1.79 -11.18 -14.92
C VAL A 210 -1.27 -11.91 -13.66
N TYR A 211 -0.13 -12.60 -13.77
CA TYR A 211 0.47 -13.34 -12.66
C TYR A 211 1.41 -12.48 -11.81
N LEU A 212 1.60 -11.22 -12.13
CA LEU A 212 2.38 -10.32 -11.30
C LEU A 212 1.68 -10.04 -9.96
N PRO A 213 2.42 -9.89 -8.87
CA PRO A 213 1.86 -9.71 -7.52
C PRO A 213 0.95 -8.49 -7.39
N ASP A 214 1.24 -7.41 -8.10
CA ASP A 214 0.44 -6.20 -8.12
C ASP A 214 -0.91 -6.43 -8.82
N ALA A 215 -0.93 -7.08 -10.00
CA ALA A 215 -2.16 -7.44 -10.70
C ALA A 215 -3.04 -8.39 -9.87
N ALA A 216 -2.41 -9.41 -9.27
CA ALA A 216 -3.10 -10.35 -8.39
C ALA A 216 -3.70 -9.65 -7.15
N ALA A 217 -2.95 -8.73 -6.53
CA ALA A 217 -3.43 -7.97 -5.39
C ALA A 217 -4.61 -7.06 -5.76
N TYR A 218 -4.50 -6.33 -6.88
CA TYR A 218 -5.59 -5.46 -7.35
C TYR A 218 -6.89 -6.23 -7.60
N SER A 219 -6.80 -7.44 -8.16
CA SER A 219 -7.97 -8.28 -8.42
C SER A 219 -8.73 -8.70 -7.15
N LEU A 220 -8.10 -8.63 -5.97
CA LEU A 220 -8.72 -9.00 -4.69
C LEU A 220 -9.59 -7.88 -4.09
N PHE A 221 -9.26 -6.61 -4.35
CA PHE A 221 -9.98 -5.49 -3.75
C PHE A 221 -10.60 -4.52 -4.75
N ILE A 222 -10.24 -4.55 -6.05
CA ILE A 222 -10.87 -3.77 -7.12
C ILE A 222 -11.73 -4.71 -7.96
N ARG A 223 -13.01 -4.36 -8.15
CA ARG A 223 -13.95 -5.14 -8.96
C ARG A 223 -13.90 -4.75 -10.44
N GLN A 224 -13.67 -3.48 -10.72
CA GLN A 224 -13.50 -2.98 -12.08
C GLN A 224 -12.09 -3.22 -12.58
N THR A 225 -11.97 -4.02 -13.61
CA THR A 225 -10.71 -4.18 -14.35
C THR A 225 -10.65 -3.16 -15.48
N ARG A 226 -10.46 -1.88 -15.15
CA ARG A 226 -10.20 -0.82 -16.15
C ARG A 226 -8.98 -1.11 -17.04
N PHE A 227 -8.12 -2.03 -16.62
CA PHE A 227 -6.88 -2.36 -17.33
C PHE A 227 -6.99 -3.58 -18.24
N GLY A 228 -8.18 -4.14 -18.46
CA GLY A 228 -8.34 -5.33 -19.29
C GLY A 228 -7.63 -6.59 -18.77
N ILE A 229 -7.08 -6.53 -17.56
CA ILE A 229 -6.39 -7.63 -16.90
C ILE A 229 -7.43 -8.37 -16.04
N THR A 230 -8.45 -8.92 -16.68
CA THR A 230 -9.25 -9.93 -16.00
C THR A 230 -8.45 -11.22 -16.00
N PRO A 231 -8.16 -11.83 -14.86
CA PRO A 231 -7.84 -13.25 -14.88
C PRO A 231 -9.06 -13.95 -15.46
N THR A 232 -9.01 -14.27 -16.74
CA THR A 232 -10.00 -15.18 -17.32
C THR A 232 -9.89 -16.44 -16.47
N PRO A 233 -10.93 -16.83 -15.70
CA PRO A 233 -10.86 -18.08 -14.95
C PRO A 233 -10.47 -19.15 -15.97
N PRO A 234 -9.54 -20.06 -15.66
CA PRO A 234 -9.13 -21.08 -16.60
C PRO A 234 -10.41 -21.68 -17.12
N ARG A 235 -10.61 -21.62 -18.44
CA ARG A 235 -11.83 -22.13 -19.07
C ARG A 235 -12.08 -23.48 -18.47
N ARG A 236 -13.14 -23.62 -17.66
CA ARG A 236 -13.59 -24.93 -17.19
C ARG A 236 -13.68 -25.74 -18.47
N TRP A 237 -12.90 -26.80 -18.54
CA TRP A 237 -12.95 -27.74 -19.65
C TRP A 237 -14.42 -28.14 -19.78
N SER A 238 -15.12 -27.50 -20.72
CA SER A 238 -16.48 -27.92 -21.00
C SER A 238 -16.36 -29.26 -21.69
N PRO A 239 -17.08 -30.29 -21.24
CA PRO A 239 -17.07 -31.60 -21.90
C PRO A 239 -17.37 -31.54 -23.39
N ALA A 240 -17.97 -30.45 -23.87
CA ALA A 240 -18.25 -30.18 -25.27
C ALA A 240 -16.99 -29.98 -26.17
N ALA A 241 -15.83 -29.67 -25.59
CA ALA A 241 -14.59 -29.54 -26.37
C ALA A 241 -13.97 -30.91 -26.72
N CYS A 242 -14.31 -31.96 -26.01
CA CYS A 242 -13.79 -33.33 -26.24
C CYS A 242 -14.44 -34.03 -27.45
N GLY A 243 -15.55 -33.53 -27.97
CA GLY A 243 -16.30 -34.17 -29.08
C GLY A 243 -15.79 -33.86 -30.49
N ARG A 244 -14.85 -32.93 -30.66
CA ARG A 244 -14.44 -32.45 -31.99
C ARG A 244 -13.17 -33.10 -32.54
N TRP A 245 -12.50 -33.96 -31.77
CA TRP A 245 -11.30 -34.68 -32.22
C TRP A 245 -11.55 -36.09 -32.78
N ARG A 246 -12.82 -36.52 -32.96
CA ARG A 246 -13.14 -37.84 -33.51
C ARG A 246 -13.52 -37.84 -34.99
N ARG A 247 -13.24 -36.80 -35.74
CA ARG A 247 -13.50 -36.83 -37.21
C ARG A 247 -12.30 -36.20 -37.97
N TRP A 248 -11.20 -36.93 -37.92
CA TRP A 248 -10.15 -36.92 -38.95
C TRP A 248 -9.41 -38.24 -38.91
#